data_087dc7607640c924209897cf4347a48f
#
_entry.id   087dc7607640c924209897cf4347a48f
#
_cell.length_a   1.000
_cell.length_b   1.000
_cell.length_c   1.000
_cell.angle_alpha   90.00
_cell.angle_beta   90.00
_cell.angle_gamma   90.00
#
_symmetry.space_group_name_H-M   'P 1'
#
loop_
_entity.id
_entity.type
_entity.pdbx_description
1 polymer ?
#
loop_
_entity_poly.entity_id
_entity_poly.type
_entity_poly.pdbx_seq_one_letter_code
_entity_poly.pdbx_strand_id
1 'polypeptide(L)' 'GNSSAHESKNNSDNLLLSDREMEILKELATGKSYKAIGEKLFISPFTVRKHVSNIYTKLHVDSRVQAINIAQTNKWF' A
#
# COMPACT_ATOMS: atom_id res chain seq x y z
N GLY A 1 12.75 21.92 -5.01
CA GLY A 1 12.17 21.66 -5.01
C GLY A 1 11.89 21.64 -4.98
N ASN A 2 12.11 21.70 -5.15
CA ASN A 2 11.54 21.47 -5.01
C ASN A 2 11.11 21.12 -4.85
N SER A 3 11.30 20.97 -4.75
CA SER A 3 10.74 20.50 -4.53
C SER A 3 10.45 20.14 -4.21
N SER A 4 10.60 20.06 -4.04
CA SER A 4 10.15 19.62 -3.61
C SER A 4 9.88 19.31 -3.15
N ALA A 5 10.09 19.28 -2.96
CA ALA A 5 9.69 18.90 -2.44
C ALA A 5 9.30 18.76 -1.89
N HIS A 6 9.28 18.66 -1.84
CA HIS A 6 8.77 18.34 -1.33
C HIS A 6 8.75 17.75 -0.78
N GLU A 7 8.93 17.63 -0.57
CA GLU A 7 8.89 17.03 -0.12
C GLU A 7 8.91 16.49 0.58
N SER A 8 9.13 16.45 0.96
CA SER A 8 9.13 15.86 1.47
C SER A 8 8.95 15.51 2.23
N LYS A 9 9.01 15.39 2.77
CA LYS A 9 8.80 14.92 3.39
C LYS A 9 8.17 14.24 3.90
N ASN A 10 7.93 14.18 4.20
CA ASN A 10 7.39 13.51 4.56
C ASN A 10 7.24 12.55 4.74
N ASN A 11 7.37 12.25 4.94
CA ASN A 11 7.26 11.41 4.74
C ASN A 11 8.03 10.32 4.27
N SER A 12 8.80 10.35 4.98
CA SER A 12 9.77 9.44 4.43
C SER A 12 9.30 8.00 4.43
N ASP A 13 8.57 7.62 5.41
CA ASP A 13 8.01 6.26 5.51
C ASP A 13 7.09 5.96 4.35
N ASN A 14 6.37 6.95 3.90
CA ASN A 14 5.43 6.77 2.79
C ASN A 14 6.15 6.61 1.46
N LEU A 15 7.43 6.95 1.40
CA LEU A 15 8.20 6.82 0.17
C LEU A 15 8.45 5.38 -0.20
N LEU A 16 8.23 4.43 0.71
CA LEU A 16 8.39 3.02 0.43
C LEU A 16 7.32 2.51 -0.53
N LEU A 17 6.12 3.06 -0.45
CA LEU A 17 5.00 2.60 -1.27
C LEU A 17 4.60 3.67 -2.27
N SER A 18 4.27 3.21 -3.48
CA SER A 18 3.69 4.10 -4.48
C SER A 18 2.25 4.45 -4.08
N ASP A 19 1.68 5.45 -4.75
CA ASP A 19 0.29 5.83 -4.49
C ASP A 19 -0.66 4.66 -4.69
N ARG A 20 -0.45 3.88 -5.75
CA ARG A 20 -1.29 2.72 -6.03
C ARG A 20 -1.13 1.65 -4.97
N GLU A 21 0.10 1.41 -4.52
CA GLU A 21 0.35 0.43 -3.48
C GLU A 21 -0.30 0.86 -2.16
N MET A 22 -0.21 2.13 -1.82
CA MET A 22 -0.85 2.65 -0.62
C MET A 22 -2.37 2.48 -0.71
N GLU A 23 -2.93 2.75 -1.87
CA GLU A 23 -4.35 2.60 -2.12
C GLU A 23 -4.79 1.15 -1.91
N ILE A 24 -4.00 0.21 -2.44
CA ILE A 24 -4.30 -1.21 -2.29
C ILE A 24 -4.17 -1.65 -0.83
N LEU A 25 -3.15 -1.19 -0.14
CA LEU A 25 -2.97 -1.52 1.27
C LEU A 25 -4.16 -1.03 2.10
N LYS A 26 -4.64 0.14 1.78
CA LYS A 26 -5.81 0.72 2.44
C LYS A 26 -7.04 -0.17 2.25
N GLU A 27 -7.25 -0.66 1.03
CA GLU A 27 -8.37 -1.56 0.75
C GLU A 27 -8.20 -2.91 1.44
N LEU A 28 -6.96 -3.40 1.53
CA LEU A 28 -6.69 -4.62 2.29
C LEU A 28 -7.10 -4.45 3.75
N ALA A 29 -6.86 -3.28 4.31
CA ALA A 29 -7.19 -3.02 5.71
C ALA A 29 -8.70 -3.06 5.98
N THR A 30 -9.52 -2.85 4.94
CA THR A 30 -10.97 -2.96 5.06
C THR A 30 -11.47 -4.39 4.93
N GLY A 31 -10.56 -5.35 4.69
CA GLY A 31 -10.94 -6.75 4.60
C GLY A 31 -11.36 -7.23 3.22
N LYS A 32 -11.17 -6.42 2.18
CA LYS A 32 -11.57 -6.80 0.83
C LYS A 32 -10.70 -7.91 0.27
N SER A 33 -11.32 -8.75 -0.57
CA SER A 33 -10.59 -9.75 -1.34
C SER A 33 -9.84 -9.10 -2.50
N TYR A 34 -8.90 -9.81 -3.07
CA TYR A 34 -8.17 -9.31 -4.25
C TYR A 34 -9.14 -9.04 -5.40
N LYS A 35 -10.16 -9.89 -5.55
CA LYS A 35 -11.16 -9.69 -6.59
C LYS A 35 -11.91 -8.37 -6.38
N ALA A 36 -12.36 -8.12 -5.15
CA ALA A 36 -13.10 -6.90 -4.83
C ALA A 36 -12.24 -5.66 -5.03
N ILE A 37 -10.96 -5.74 -4.62
CA ILE A 37 -10.03 -4.63 -4.81
C ILE A 37 -9.83 -4.36 -6.30
N GLY A 38 -9.65 -5.44 -7.08
CA GLY A 38 -9.47 -5.31 -8.51
C GLY A 38 -10.67 -4.65 -9.18
N GLU A 39 -11.88 -5.03 -8.77
CA GLU A 39 -13.09 -4.43 -9.31
C GLU A 39 -13.17 -2.94 -8.97
N LYS A 40 -12.82 -2.59 -7.75
CA LYS A 40 -12.87 -1.20 -7.33
C LYS A 40 -11.86 -0.33 -8.07
N LEU A 41 -10.68 -0.85 -8.32
CA LEU A 41 -9.60 -0.11 -8.93
C LEU A 41 -9.47 -0.33 -10.44
N PHE A 42 -10.35 -1.14 -11.01
CA PHE A 42 -10.38 -1.45 -12.44
C PHE A 42 -9.10 -2.13 -12.92
N ILE A 43 -8.60 -3.05 -12.11
CA ILE A 43 -7.46 -3.90 -12.47
C ILE A 43 -7.80 -5.35 -12.15
N SER A 44 -7.05 -6.29 -12.73
CA SER A 44 -7.33 -7.70 -12.48
C SER A 44 -6.90 -8.11 -11.08
N PRO A 45 -7.51 -9.18 -10.51
CA PRO A 45 -7.04 -9.70 -9.22
C PRO A 45 -5.58 -10.12 -9.26
N PHE A 46 -5.10 -10.59 -10.42
CA PHE A 46 -3.70 -10.93 -10.59
C PHE A 46 -2.81 -9.70 -10.38
N THR A 47 -3.21 -8.56 -10.95
CA THR A 47 -2.47 -7.32 -10.79
C THR A 47 -2.49 -6.85 -9.33
N VAL A 48 -3.66 -6.99 -8.67
CA VAL A 48 -3.76 -6.68 -7.23
C VAL A 48 -2.75 -7.52 -6.45
N ARG A 49 -2.72 -8.83 -6.72
CA ARG A 49 -1.82 -9.75 -6.05
C ARG A 49 -0.36 -9.34 -6.23
N LYS A 50 -0.02 -8.90 -7.43
CA LYS A 50 1.34 -8.46 -7.72
C LYS A 50 1.71 -7.23 -6.89
N HIS A 51 0.79 -6.26 -6.79
CA HIS A 51 1.01 -5.09 -5.95
C HIS A 51 1.16 -5.48 -4.49
N VAL A 52 0.34 -6.41 -4.02
CA VAL A 52 0.41 -6.88 -2.64
C VAL A 52 1.76 -7.51 -2.35
N SER A 53 2.25 -8.34 -3.28
CA SER A 53 3.55 -8.96 -3.15
C SER A 53 4.66 -7.91 -3.02
N ASN A 54 4.58 -6.86 -3.84
CA ASN A 54 5.55 -5.77 -3.78
C ASN A 54 5.46 -5.03 -2.45
N ILE A 55 4.25 -4.81 -1.95
CA ILE A 55 4.05 -4.16 -0.65
C ILE A 55 4.74 -4.98 0.45
N TYR A 56 4.48 -6.28 0.47
CA TYR A 56 5.05 -7.15 1.49
C TYR A 56 6.58 -7.12 1.44
N THR A 57 7.13 -7.15 0.24
CA THR A 57 8.58 -7.08 0.06
C THR A 57 9.14 -5.76 0.58
N LYS A 58 8.49 -4.66 0.25
CA LYS A 58 8.95 -3.33 0.66
C LYS A 58 8.87 -3.13 2.16
N LEU A 59 7.85 -3.69 2.79
CA LEU A 59 7.64 -3.57 4.24
C LEU A 59 8.34 -4.67 5.04
N HIS A 60 8.96 -5.63 4.35
CA HIS A 60 9.65 -6.76 4.99
C HIS A 60 8.69 -7.57 5.86
N VAL A 61 7.51 -7.87 5.33
CA VAL A 61 6.49 -8.64 6.04
C VAL A 61 6.04 -9.83 5.20
N ASP A 62 5.37 -10.79 5.83
CA ASP A 62 4.93 -12.01 5.18
C ASP A 62 3.42 -12.13 5.07
N SER A 63 2.66 -11.24 5.69
CA SER A 63 1.22 -11.42 5.76
C SER A 63 0.49 -10.10 5.71
N ARG A 64 -0.80 -10.19 5.38
CA ARG A 64 -1.71 -9.06 5.37
C ARG A 64 -1.75 -8.36 6.74
N VAL A 65 -1.86 -9.16 7.81
CA VAL A 65 -1.97 -8.62 9.16
C VAL A 65 -0.76 -7.77 9.51
N GLN A 66 0.44 -8.27 9.21
CA GLN A 66 1.66 -7.52 9.48
C GLN A 66 1.70 -6.21 8.70
N ALA A 67 1.33 -6.26 7.41
CA ALA A 67 1.35 -5.07 6.58
C ALA A 67 0.37 -4.01 7.10
N ILE A 68 -0.84 -4.45 7.48
CA ILE A 68 -1.86 -3.55 8.00
C ILE A 68 -1.42 -2.96 9.34
N ASN A 69 -0.79 -3.77 10.20
CA ASN A 69 -0.30 -3.28 11.48
C ASN A 69 0.74 -2.17 11.30
N ILE A 70 1.64 -2.33 10.34
CA ILE A 70 2.63 -1.28 10.05
C ILE A 70 1.93 -0.01 9.61
N ALA A 71 0.96 -0.12 8.71
CA ALA A 71 0.24 1.03 8.20
C ALA A 71 -0.51 1.76 9.32
N GLN A 72 -1.15 1.01 10.21
CA GLN A 72 -1.91 1.60 11.31
C GLN A 72 -0.98 2.24 12.35
N THR A 73 0.12 1.58 12.65
CA THR A 73 1.10 2.10 13.61
C THR A 73 1.68 3.42 13.13
N ASN A 74 1.93 3.52 11.83
CA ASN A 74 2.48 4.74 11.22
C ASN A 74 1.41 5.73 10.82
N LYS A 75 0.15 5.39 11.04
CA LYS A 75 -0.98 6.27 10.73
C LYS A 75 -1.01 6.69 9.28
N TRP A 76 -0.76 5.74 8.39
CA TRP A 76 -0.81 6.02 6.96
C TRP A 76 -2.24 6.22 6.45
N PHE A 77 -3.21 5.71 7.18
CA PHE A 77 -4.62 5.90 6.87
C PHE A 77 -5.50 5.61 8.09
#